data_bc99850612df006932b3ad0ab821ba92
#
_entry.id   bc99850612df006932b3ad0ab821ba92
#
_cell.length_a   1.000
_cell.length_b   1.000
_cell.length_c   1.000
_cell.angle_alpha   90.00
_cell.angle_beta   90.00
_cell.angle_gamma   90.00
#
_symmetry.space_group_name_H-M   'P 1'
#
loop_
_entity.id
_entity.type
_entity.pdbx_description
1 polymer ?
#
loop_
_entity_poly.entity_id
_entity_poly.type
_entity_poly.pdbx_seq_one_letter_code
_entity_poly.pdbx_strand_id
1 'polypeptide(L)'
;MTVSSTTNTTSTAGTTSGNQLAITKGSDLQNTFMQLLVAQLKNQDPLNPMDNSQMTSQLAQINTVNGIQQLNTTMSSMLTQNAATQASSMIGRTVQVPTSTLTLSSGAANFGVSVPNGADDVVVTITNAAGVAVRTVDLGQMTAGSGNYTWNGKDDKGNQLADGTYSIKVSATLGGKTTTANALGLDKVAGVTINNGTMQLALASGATARLSDVASIQ
;
A
#
# COMPACT_ATOMS: atom_id res chain seq x y z
N MET A 1 4.45 27.93 56.05
CA MET A 1 3.18 27.66 55.35
C MET A 1 3.07 28.61 54.19
N THR A 2 3.40 28.15 53.00
CA THR A 2 3.24 28.91 51.75
C THR A 2 2.54 27.99 50.77
N VAL A 3 1.28 28.27 50.50
CA VAL A 3 0.45 27.56 49.52
C VAL A 3 0.77 28.13 48.13
N SER A 4 1.31 27.29 47.26
CA SER A 4 1.56 27.62 45.86
C SER A 4 0.30 27.31 45.05
N SER A 5 -0.33 28.33 44.51
CA SER A 5 -1.49 28.22 43.64
C SER A 5 -1.03 27.85 42.21
N THR A 6 -1.41 26.67 41.77
CA THR A 6 -1.20 26.25 40.38
C THR A 6 -2.36 26.78 39.55
N THR A 7 -2.11 27.77 38.73
CA THR A 7 -3.05 28.24 37.71
C THR A 7 -3.03 27.29 36.52
N ASN A 8 -4.13 26.59 36.33
CA ASN A 8 -4.38 25.70 35.19
C ASN A 8 -4.85 26.56 34.02
N THR A 9 -3.97 26.84 33.08
CA THR A 9 -4.32 27.57 31.85
C THR A 9 -4.90 26.57 30.85
N THR A 10 -6.21 26.52 30.75
CA THR A 10 -6.92 25.75 29.71
C THR A 10 -6.75 26.47 28.37
N SER A 11 -5.87 25.97 27.52
CA SER A 11 -5.81 26.39 26.12
C SER A 11 -7.02 25.84 25.36
N THR A 12 -7.99 26.70 25.15
CA THR A 12 -9.08 26.43 24.19
C THR A 12 -8.48 26.45 22.78
N ALA A 13 -8.21 25.29 22.23
CA ALA A 13 -7.91 25.15 20.81
C ALA A 13 -9.19 25.48 20.03
N GLY A 14 -9.21 26.66 19.42
CA GLY A 14 -10.24 27.04 18.47
C GLY A 14 -10.25 26.08 17.30
N THR A 15 -11.25 25.23 17.25
CA THR A 15 -11.58 24.43 16.07
C THR A 15 -12.06 25.41 15.01
N THR A 16 -11.19 25.80 14.11
CA THR A 16 -11.57 26.44 12.84
C THR A 16 -12.34 25.38 12.07
N SER A 17 -13.66 25.40 12.17
CA SER A 17 -14.52 24.71 11.19
C SER A 17 -14.26 25.35 9.83
N GLY A 18 -13.29 24.81 9.11
CA GLY A 18 -13.19 24.99 7.68
C GLY A 18 -14.53 24.56 7.09
N ASN A 19 -15.27 25.52 6.61
CA ASN A 19 -16.47 25.30 5.83
C ASN A 19 -16.03 24.52 4.57
N GLN A 20 -15.90 23.19 4.70
CA GLN A 20 -15.80 22.29 3.57
C GLN A 20 -17.14 22.45 2.86
N LEU A 21 -17.13 23.27 1.80
CA LEU A 21 -18.20 23.26 0.81
C LEU A 21 -18.43 21.79 0.48
N ALA A 22 -19.47 21.20 1.07
CA ALA A 22 -19.92 19.87 0.71
C ALA A 22 -20.05 19.90 -0.80
N ILE A 23 -19.23 19.13 -1.51
CA ILE A 23 -19.36 18.91 -2.95
C ILE A 23 -20.73 18.27 -3.09
N THR A 24 -21.72 19.12 -3.37
CA THR A 24 -23.10 18.70 -3.60
C THR A 24 -23.03 17.71 -4.76
N LYS A 25 -23.49 16.49 -4.51
CA LYS A 25 -23.55 15.46 -5.57
C LYS A 25 -24.28 16.10 -6.75
N GLY A 26 -23.81 15.80 -7.96
CA GLY A 26 -24.43 16.38 -9.18
C GLY A 26 -25.95 16.21 -9.24
N SER A 27 -26.50 15.16 -8.57
CA SER A 27 -27.92 14.94 -8.35
C SER A 27 -28.59 16.08 -7.54
N ASP A 28 -27.92 16.64 -6.54
CA ASP A 28 -28.49 17.69 -5.68
C ASP A 28 -28.56 19.02 -6.44
N LEU A 29 -27.54 19.29 -7.26
CA LEU A 29 -27.52 20.45 -8.16
C LEU A 29 -28.62 20.34 -9.24
N GLN A 30 -28.83 19.13 -9.76
CA GLN A 30 -29.88 18.86 -10.75
C GLN A 30 -31.29 19.03 -10.13
N ASN A 31 -31.52 18.54 -8.93
CA ASN A 31 -32.76 18.71 -8.19
C ASN A 31 -33.03 20.21 -7.87
N THR A 32 -32.01 20.94 -7.41
CA THR A 32 -32.09 22.35 -7.12
C THR A 32 -32.41 23.15 -8.40
N PHE A 33 -31.80 22.79 -9.53
CA PHE A 33 -32.11 23.41 -10.83
C PHE A 33 -33.55 23.16 -11.26
N MET A 34 -34.03 21.88 -11.14
CA MET A 34 -35.43 21.58 -11.48
C MET A 34 -36.42 22.38 -10.61
N GLN A 35 -36.13 22.53 -9.32
CA GLN A 35 -36.96 23.35 -8.42
C GLN A 35 -36.97 24.81 -8.83
N LEU A 36 -35.80 25.39 -9.18
CA LEU A 36 -35.70 26.76 -9.65
C LEU A 36 -36.42 26.97 -11.00
N LEU A 37 -36.29 25.99 -11.91
CA LEU A 37 -36.97 26.05 -13.22
C LEU A 37 -38.48 26.00 -13.06
N VAL A 38 -39.02 25.17 -12.19
CA VAL A 38 -40.44 25.09 -11.87
C VAL A 38 -40.94 26.38 -11.19
N ALA A 39 -40.14 26.96 -10.28
CA ALA A 39 -40.46 28.22 -9.62
C ALA A 39 -40.48 29.41 -10.62
N GLN A 40 -39.56 29.42 -11.58
CA GLN A 40 -39.51 30.42 -12.63
C GLN A 40 -40.68 30.30 -13.61
N LEU A 41 -41.06 29.06 -14.01
CA LEU A 41 -42.24 28.84 -14.86
C LEU A 41 -43.56 29.30 -14.21
N LYS A 42 -43.64 29.25 -12.88
CA LYS A 42 -44.80 29.74 -12.13
C LYS A 42 -44.88 31.27 -12.01
N ASN A 43 -43.75 31.98 -12.09
CA ASN A 43 -43.66 33.40 -11.81
C ASN A 43 -43.18 34.26 -13.01
N GLN A 44 -42.99 33.67 -14.22
CA GLN A 44 -42.49 34.39 -15.38
C GLN A 44 -43.57 35.27 -16.04
N ASP A 45 -43.20 36.54 -16.27
CA ASP A 45 -43.92 37.44 -17.17
C ASP A 45 -43.56 37.07 -18.63
N PRO A 46 -44.55 36.83 -19.54
CA PRO A 46 -44.30 36.32 -20.89
C PRO A 46 -43.51 37.26 -21.82
N LEU A 47 -43.16 38.47 -21.37
CA LEU A 47 -42.50 39.49 -22.21
C LEU A 47 -40.97 39.55 -22.09
N ASN A 48 -40.35 38.89 -21.08
CA ASN A 48 -38.89 38.86 -20.91
C ASN A 48 -38.40 37.50 -20.38
N PRO A 49 -38.21 36.50 -21.26
CA PRO A 49 -37.63 35.21 -20.83
C PRO A 49 -36.14 35.38 -20.48
N MET A 50 -35.74 35.05 -19.25
CA MET A 50 -34.34 35.04 -18.88
C MET A 50 -33.61 33.87 -19.60
N ASP A 51 -32.41 34.17 -20.10
CA ASP A 51 -31.57 33.22 -20.82
C ASP A 51 -30.92 32.20 -19.85
N ASN A 52 -31.52 31.02 -19.72
CA ASN A 52 -31.04 29.92 -18.91
C ASN A 52 -29.98 29.07 -19.63
N SER A 53 -29.55 29.45 -20.85
CA SER A 53 -28.65 28.66 -21.68
C SER A 53 -27.28 28.45 -21.03
N GLN A 54 -26.76 29.47 -20.35
CA GLN A 54 -25.49 29.41 -19.65
C GLN A 54 -25.50 28.46 -18.46
N MET A 55 -26.59 28.45 -17.68
CA MET A 55 -26.76 27.55 -16.54
C MET A 55 -26.96 26.11 -16.99
N THR A 56 -27.71 25.89 -18.08
CA THR A 56 -27.87 24.55 -18.70
C THR A 56 -26.53 24.02 -19.22
N SER A 57 -25.69 24.91 -19.81
CA SER A 57 -24.35 24.53 -20.25
C SER A 57 -23.44 24.11 -19.09
N GLN A 58 -23.48 24.85 -17.96
CA GLN A 58 -22.71 24.47 -16.76
C GLN A 58 -23.18 23.16 -16.16
N LEU A 59 -24.49 22.89 -16.12
CA LEU A 59 -25.04 21.61 -15.69
C LEU A 59 -24.61 20.44 -16.59
N ALA A 60 -24.59 20.66 -17.90
CA ALA A 60 -24.12 19.68 -18.85
C ALA A 60 -22.63 19.33 -18.60
N GLN A 61 -21.80 20.35 -18.31
CA GLN A 61 -20.39 20.13 -17.94
C GLN A 61 -20.25 19.36 -16.63
N ILE A 62 -21.03 19.70 -15.60
CA ILE A 62 -21.03 18.98 -14.30
C ILE A 62 -21.47 17.53 -14.51
N ASN A 63 -22.51 17.28 -15.31
CA ASN A 63 -22.96 15.93 -15.62
C ASN A 63 -21.89 15.13 -16.36
N THR A 64 -21.15 15.76 -17.26
CA THR A 64 -20.01 15.13 -17.95
C THR A 64 -18.90 14.75 -16.95
N VAL A 65 -18.55 15.66 -16.03
CA VAL A 65 -17.54 15.38 -14.99
C VAL A 65 -18.01 14.25 -14.08
N ASN A 66 -19.26 14.23 -13.65
CA ASN A 66 -19.85 13.16 -12.85
C ASN A 66 -19.83 11.81 -13.60
N GLY A 67 -20.15 11.83 -14.91
CA GLY A 67 -20.07 10.66 -15.77
C GLY A 67 -18.63 10.11 -15.84
N ILE A 68 -17.64 10.99 -15.97
CA ILE A 68 -16.21 10.61 -15.99
C ILE A 68 -15.80 10.04 -14.62
N GLN A 69 -16.25 10.62 -13.52
CA GLN A 69 -15.98 10.09 -12.17
C GLN A 69 -16.60 8.68 -12.00
N GLN A 70 -17.82 8.48 -12.47
CA GLN A 70 -18.48 7.18 -12.44
C GLN A 70 -17.74 6.14 -13.30
N LEU A 71 -17.25 6.52 -14.47
CA LEU A 71 -16.40 5.66 -15.31
C LEU A 71 -15.11 5.28 -14.62
N ASN A 72 -14.43 6.23 -13.97
CA ASN A 72 -13.22 5.97 -13.20
C ASN A 72 -13.48 4.99 -12.04
N THR A 73 -14.60 5.16 -11.33
CA THR A 73 -15.00 4.24 -10.26
C THR A 73 -15.29 2.84 -10.79
N THR A 74 -16.01 2.74 -11.92
CA THR A 74 -16.30 1.45 -12.57
C THR A 74 -15.03 0.77 -13.05
N MET A 75 -14.10 1.54 -13.65
CA MET A 75 -12.80 1.02 -14.08
C MET A 75 -11.97 0.50 -12.89
N SER A 76 -11.93 1.25 -11.80
CA SER A 76 -11.24 0.82 -10.57
C SER A 76 -11.85 -0.48 -9.99
N SER A 77 -13.17 -0.59 -10.00
CA SER A 77 -13.87 -1.81 -9.57
C SER A 77 -13.55 -3.01 -10.47
N MET A 78 -13.47 -2.79 -11.78
CA MET A 78 -13.10 -3.83 -12.75
C MET A 78 -11.65 -4.29 -12.57
N LEU A 79 -10.71 -3.37 -12.31
CA LEU A 79 -9.32 -3.72 -12.01
C LEU A 79 -9.22 -4.52 -10.70
N THR A 80 -9.97 -4.14 -9.67
CA THR A 80 -10.02 -4.87 -8.40
C THR A 80 -10.58 -6.29 -8.60
N GLN A 81 -11.63 -6.44 -9.39
CA GLN A 81 -12.21 -7.75 -9.71
C GLN A 81 -11.24 -8.64 -10.49
N ASN A 82 -10.51 -8.07 -11.44
CA ASN A 82 -9.47 -8.80 -12.20
C ASN A 82 -8.33 -9.26 -11.28
N ALA A 83 -7.86 -8.37 -10.39
CA ALA A 83 -6.85 -8.71 -9.38
C ALA A 83 -7.36 -9.82 -8.42
N ALA A 84 -8.67 -9.82 -8.06
CA ALA A 84 -9.29 -10.87 -7.25
C ALA A 84 -9.20 -12.25 -7.89
N THR A 85 -9.49 -12.31 -9.18
CA THR A 85 -9.41 -13.56 -9.93
C THR A 85 -7.98 -14.09 -10.01
N GLN A 86 -7.00 -13.20 -10.26
CA GLN A 86 -5.59 -13.57 -10.29
C GLN A 86 -5.11 -14.04 -8.90
N ALA A 87 -5.42 -13.29 -7.86
CA ALA A 87 -5.04 -13.64 -6.49
C ALA A 87 -5.68 -14.97 -6.04
N SER A 88 -6.92 -15.24 -6.43
CA SER A 88 -7.59 -16.51 -6.10
C SER A 88 -6.89 -17.70 -6.73
N SER A 89 -6.30 -17.55 -7.91
CA SER A 89 -5.53 -18.63 -8.56
C SER A 89 -4.21 -18.95 -7.85
N MET A 90 -3.76 -18.07 -6.95
CA MET A 90 -2.54 -18.28 -6.15
C MET A 90 -2.79 -19.03 -4.84
N ILE A 91 -4.04 -19.18 -4.40
CA ILE A 91 -4.36 -19.89 -3.16
C ILE A 91 -3.83 -21.32 -3.23
N GLY A 92 -3.08 -21.71 -2.17
CA GLY A 92 -2.44 -23.01 -2.09
C GLY A 92 -1.08 -23.10 -2.77
N ARG A 93 -0.66 -22.09 -3.57
CA ARG A 93 0.67 -22.04 -4.16
C ARG A 93 1.69 -21.43 -3.18
N THR A 94 2.95 -21.75 -3.38
CA THR A 94 4.06 -21.10 -2.69
C THR A 94 4.50 -19.88 -3.50
N VAL A 95 4.61 -18.74 -2.83
CA VAL A 95 5.04 -17.47 -3.45
C VAL A 95 6.29 -16.96 -2.75
N GLN A 96 7.12 -16.26 -3.50
CA GLN A 96 8.28 -15.57 -2.98
C GLN A 96 7.95 -14.09 -2.80
N VAL A 97 8.00 -13.60 -1.57
CA VAL A 97 7.58 -12.25 -1.18
C VAL A 97 8.62 -11.57 -0.31
N PRO A 98 8.68 -10.23 -0.27
CA PRO A 98 9.55 -9.51 0.65
C PRO A 98 9.29 -9.92 2.10
N THR A 99 10.37 -10.19 2.83
CA THR A 99 10.33 -10.58 4.24
C THR A 99 11.45 -9.92 5.03
N SER A 100 11.22 -9.75 6.33
CA SER A 100 12.27 -9.38 7.29
C SER A 100 12.63 -10.54 8.22
N THR A 101 11.98 -11.72 8.04
CA THR A 101 12.19 -12.88 8.89
C THR A 101 12.72 -14.05 8.07
N LEU A 102 13.56 -14.87 8.71
CA LEU A 102 14.19 -16.05 8.14
C LEU A 102 14.07 -17.20 9.14
N THR A 103 13.46 -18.30 8.75
CA THR A 103 13.33 -19.47 9.62
C THR A 103 14.47 -20.46 9.33
N LEU A 104 15.30 -20.71 10.35
CA LEU A 104 16.29 -21.76 10.34
C LEU A 104 15.64 -23.07 10.80
N SER A 105 15.71 -24.09 9.98
CA SER A 105 15.16 -25.41 10.27
C SER A 105 16.11 -26.49 9.76
N SER A 106 16.38 -27.45 10.60
CA SER A 106 17.34 -28.56 10.30
C SER A 106 18.71 -28.03 9.85
N GLY A 107 19.14 -26.91 10.44
CA GLY A 107 20.46 -26.33 10.18
C GLY A 107 20.57 -25.60 8.85
N ALA A 108 19.47 -25.32 8.14
CA ALA A 108 19.48 -24.55 6.88
C ALA A 108 18.30 -23.59 6.79
N ALA A 109 18.49 -22.47 6.08
CA ALA A 109 17.44 -21.52 5.79
C ALA A 109 17.59 -20.98 4.36
N ASN A 110 16.52 -21.07 3.57
CA ASN A 110 16.49 -20.58 2.21
C ASN A 110 15.89 -19.18 2.18
N PHE A 111 16.50 -18.27 1.42
CA PHE A 111 16.03 -16.93 1.21
C PHE A 111 16.35 -16.46 -0.20
N GLY A 112 15.62 -15.47 -0.66
CA GLY A 112 15.94 -14.76 -1.89
C GLY A 112 16.48 -13.35 -1.60
N VAL A 113 17.11 -12.76 -2.59
CA VAL A 113 17.47 -11.35 -2.60
C VAL A 113 16.99 -10.76 -3.91
N SER A 114 16.27 -9.65 -3.84
CA SER A 114 15.82 -8.88 -5.00
C SER A 114 16.50 -7.54 -5.04
N VAL A 115 17.06 -7.19 -6.20
CA VAL A 115 17.71 -5.90 -6.50
C VAL A 115 17.15 -5.40 -7.84
N PRO A 116 16.03 -4.68 -7.84
CA PRO A 116 15.33 -4.30 -9.07
C PRO A 116 16.18 -3.50 -10.07
N ASN A 117 17.13 -2.71 -9.57
CA ASN A 117 18.00 -1.85 -10.38
C ASN A 117 19.42 -2.40 -10.54
N GLY A 118 19.70 -3.60 -10.00
CA GLY A 118 21.06 -4.10 -9.83
C GLY A 118 21.80 -3.38 -8.69
N ALA A 119 22.97 -3.90 -8.33
CA ALA A 119 23.86 -3.33 -7.33
C ALA A 119 25.32 -3.71 -7.60
N ASP A 120 26.26 -2.82 -7.22
CA ASP A 120 27.68 -3.11 -7.27
C ASP A 120 28.12 -3.93 -6.06
N ASP A 121 27.39 -3.78 -4.96
CA ASP A 121 27.65 -4.47 -3.70
C ASP A 121 26.33 -4.77 -2.99
N VAL A 122 26.16 -6.01 -2.54
CA VAL A 122 24.97 -6.50 -1.83
C VAL A 122 25.40 -7.26 -0.59
N VAL A 123 25.00 -6.77 0.57
CA VAL A 123 25.30 -7.38 1.87
C VAL A 123 24.02 -7.82 2.56
N VAL A 124 23.99 -9.07 2.97
CA VAL A 124 22.91 -9.66 3.77
C VAL A 124 23.36 -9.78 5.21
N THR A 125 22.59 -9.21 6.12
CA THR A 125 22.82 -9.32 7.57
C THR A 125 21.72 -10.13 8.21
N ILE A 126 22.07 -11.18 8.93
CA ILE A 126 21.16 -12.02 9.70
C ILE A 126 21.37 -11.71 11.18
N THR A 127 20.29 -11.43 11.90
CA THR A 127 20.32 -11.08 13.32
C THR A 127 19.46 -12.03 14.14
N ASN A 128 19.86 -12.28 15.38
CA ASN A 128 19.06 -13.07 16.32
C ASN A 128 17.90 -12.23 16.94
N ALA A 129 17.09 -12.86 17.78
CA ALA A 129 15.98 -12.22 18.47
C ALA A 129 16.38 -11.05 19.38
N ALA A 130 17.65 -11.00 19.84
CA ALA A 130 18.20 -9.88 20.61
C ALA A 130 18.69 -8.72 19.72
N GLY A 131 18.53 -8.82 18.40
CA GLY A 131 19.00 -7.79 17.45
C GLY A 131 20.51 -7.82 17.18
N VAL A 132 21.22 -8.86 17.64
CA VAL A 132 22.66 -9.01 17.42
C VAL A 132 22.89 -9.69 16.08
N ALA A 133 23.76 -9.11 15.24
CA ALA A 133 24.18 -9.71 13.99
C ALA A 133 24.94 -11.02 14.28
N VAL A 134 24.45 -12.11 13.71
CA VAL A 134 25.06 -13.44 13.86
C VAL A 134 25.78 -13.86 12.59
N ARG A 135 25.32 -13.40 11.43
CA ARG A 135 25.93 -13.69 10.14
C ARG A 135 25.85 -12.50 9.21
N THR A 136 26.95 -12.19 8.57
CA THR A 136 27.01 -11.24 7.45
C THR A 136 27.50 -11.99 6.22
N VAL A 137 26.76 -11.89 5.14
CA VAL A 137 27.08 -12.52 3.86
C VAL A 137 27.22 -11.43 2.81
N ASP A 138 28.40 -11.31 2.26
CA ASP A 138 28.67 -10.46 1.11
C ASP A 138 28.36 -11.28 -0.15
N LEU A 139 27.40 -10.79 -0.93
CA LEU A 139 27.00 -11.40 -2.21
C LEU A 139 27.70 -10.73 -3.41
N GLY A 140 28.40 -9.62 -3.14
CA GLY A 140 29.07 -8.84 -4.18
C GLY A 140 28.11 -8.20 -5.16
N GLN A 141 28.55 -8.07 -6.42
CA GLN A 141 27.75 -7.47 -7.48
C GLN A 141 26.58 -8.37 -7.89
N MET A 142 25.40 -7.74 -8.02
CA MET A 142 24.20 -8.40 -8.55
C MET A 142 23.62 -7.61 -9.73
N THR A 143 23.30 -8.29 -10.81
CA THR A 143 22.50 -7.72 -11.90
C THR A 143 21.07 -7.49 -11.45
N ALA A 144 20.34 -6.61 -12.15
CA ALA A 144 18.93 -6.38 -11.87
C ALA A 144 18.13 -7.70 -11.92
N GLY A 145 17.34 -7.93 -10.86
CA GLY A 145 16.55 -9.15 -10.72
C GLY A 145 16.58 -9.72 -9.31
N SER A 146 16.39 -11.04 -9.20
CA SER A 146 16.40 -11.76 -7.92
C SER A 146 17.26 -13.02 -8.01
N GLY A 147 17.90 -13.38 -6.87
CA GLY A 147 18.67 -14.61 -6.71
C GLY A 147 18.23 -15.37 -5.47
N ASN A 148 18.41 -16.69 -5.47
CA ASN A 148 18.12 -17.56 -4.31
C ASN A 148 19.41 -18.01 -3.66
N TYR A 149 19.41 -18.02 -2.32
CA TYR A 149 20.55 -18.34 -1.47
C TYR A 149 20.13 -19.26 -0.33
N THR A 150 21.11 -20.00 0.19
CA THR A 150 20.89 -20.85 1.36
C THR A 150 21.90 -20.48 2.44
N TRP A 151 21.41 -20.17 3.63
CA TRP A 151 22.24 -20.04 4.81
C TRP A 151 22.33 -21.39 5.54
N ASN A 152 23.54 -21.80 5.89
CA ASN A 152 23.84 -23.08 6.55
C ASN A 152 23.66 -23.03 8.07
N GLY A 153 23.00 -22.01 8.62
CA GLY A 153 22.74 -21.85 10.04
C GLY A 153 23.98 -21.60 10.91
N LYS A 154 25.12 -21.24 10.31
CA LYS A 154 26.36 -20.95 11.07
C LYS A 154 26.54 -19.44 11.22
N ASP A 155 27.08 -19.05 12.38
CA ASP A 155 27.53 -17.69 12.63
C ASP A 155 28.84 -17.36 11.87
N ASP A 156 29.32 -16.12 11.99
CA ASP A 156 30.60 -15.68 11.36
C ASP A 156 31.83 -16.39 11.95
N LYS A 157 31.71 -17.03 13.11
CA LYS A 157 32.76 -17.84 13.77
C LYS A 157 32.70 -19.32 13.40
N GLY A 158 31.68 -19.73 12.62
CA GLY A 158 31.48 -21.12 12.19
C GLY A 158 30.69 -21.99 13.17
N ASN A 159 30.17 -21.43 14.26
CA ASN A 159 29.35 -22.18 15.22
C ASN A 159 27.95 -22.40 14.66
N GLN A 160 27.42 -23.62 14.86
CA GLN A 160 26.02 -23.91 14.47
C GLN A 160 25.06 -23.20 15.43
N LEU A 161 24.11 -22.48 14.88
CA LEU A 161 23.05 -21.80 15.63
C LEU A 161 21.83 -22.72 15.78
N ALA A 162 21.03 -22.46 16.81
CA ALA A 162 19.79 -23.20 17.06
C ALA A 162 18.73 -22.89 15.99
N ASP A 163 17.94 -23.91 15.63
CA ASP A 163 16.76 -23.72 14.79
C ASP A 163 15.80 -22.71 15.43
N GLY A 164 15.18 -21.89 14.60
CA GLY A 164 14.29 -20.83 15.07
C GLY A 164 14.18 -19.67 14.06
N THR A 165 13.54 -18.60 14.49
CA THR A 165 13.32 -17.42 13.67
C THR A 165 14.42 -16.37 13.89
N TYR A 166 14.99 -15.91 12.81
CA TYR A 166 16.01 -14.85 12.71
C TYR A 166 15.43 -13.67 11.93
N SER A 167 16.01 -12.51 12.10
CA SER A 167 15.72 -11.37 11.22
C SER A 167 16.75 -11.31 10.10
N ILE A 168 16.29 -10.93 8.91
CA ILE A 168 17.14 -10.78 7.73
C ILE A 168 17.00 -9.38 7.17
N LYS A 169 18.11 -8.75 6.82
CA LYS A 169 18.17 -7.44 6.16
C LYS A 169 19.14 -7.48 5.00
N VAL A 170 18.74 -6.92 3.88
CA VAL A 170 19.60 -6.72 2.71
C VAL A 170 19.94 -5.24 2.59
N SER A 171 21.20 -4.94 2.34
CA SER A 171 21.70 -3.62 2.01
C SER A 171 22.42 -3.70 0.67
N ALA A 172 22.17 -2.74 -0.21
CA ALA A 172 22.78 -2.71 -1.54
C ALA A 172 23.21 -1.30 -1.93
N THR A 173 24.31 -1.20 -2.68
CA THR A 173 24.81 0.06 -3.22
C THR A 173 25.02 -0.04 -4.73
N LEU A 174 24.76 1.06 -5.43
CA LEU A 174 24.97 1.21 -6.86
C LEU A 174 25.59 2.60 -7.12
N GLY A 175 26.76 2.63 -7.71
CA GLY A 175 27.53 3.88 -7.93
C GLY A 175 27.84 4.61 -6.61
N GLY A 176 28.11 3.88 -5.53
CA GLY A 176 28.40 4.42 -4.20
C GLY A 176 27.18 4.99 -3.45
N LYS A 177 25.95 4.79 -3.96
CA LYS A 177 24.68 5.22 -3.32
C LYS A 177 23.85 4.01 -2.95
N THR A 178 23.11 4.11 -1.83
CA THR A 178 22.16 3.07 -1.43
C THR A 178 21.08 2.89 -2.50
N THR A 179 20.83 1.66 -2.89
CA THR A 179 19.78 1.27 -3.83
C THR A 179 18.76 0.36 -3.14
N THR A 180 17.60 0.16 -3.79
CA THR A 180 16.55 -0.71 -3.27
C THR A 180 16.98 -2.17 -3.36
N ALA A 181 16.93 -2.86 -2.23
CA ALA A 181 17.11 -4.30 -2.15
C ALA A 181 16.20 -4.88 -1.07
N ASN A 182 15.66 -6.06 -1.32
CA ASN A 182 14.76 -6.74 -0.39
C ASN A 182 15.20 -8.19 -0.20
N ALA A 183 15.11 -8.67 1.05
CA ALA A 183 15.10 -10.10 1.30
C ALA A 183 13.75 -10.68 0.89
N LEU A 184 13.76 -11.86 0.31
CA LEU A 184 12.58 -12.58 -0.12
C LEU A 184 12.48 -13.90 0.64
N GLY A 185 11.29 -14.20 1.15
CA GLY A 185 10.95 -15.47 1.77
C GLY A 185 9.96 -16.26 0.93
N LEU A 186 10.00 -17.58 1.05
CA LEU A 186 9.00 -18.48 0.49
C LEU A 186 7.87 -18.65 1.50
N ASP A 187 6.64 -18.41 1.08
CA ASP A 187 5.47 -18.60 1.92
C ASP A 187 4.29 -19.12 1.08
N LYS A 188 3.40 -19.84 1.72
CA LYS A 188 2.21 -20.40 1.06
C LYS A 188 1.05 -19.43 1.16
N VAL A 189 0.37 -19.21 0.04
CA VAL A 189 -0.84 -18.38 0.03
C VAL A 189 -1.97 -19.17 0.68
N ALA A 190 -2.43 -18.71 1.85
CA ALA A 190 -3.54 -19.30 2.58
C ALA A 190 -4.90 -18.75 2.12
N GLY A 191 -4.93 -17.52 1.62
CA GLY A 191 -6.14 -16.87 1.16
C GLY A 191 -5.89 -15.51 0.55
N VAL A 192 -6.99 -14.82 0.23
CA VAL A 192 -6.99 -13.44 -0.29
C VAL A 192 -7.84 -12.58 0.63
N THR A 193 -7.36 -11.42 1.00
CA THR A 193 -8.06 -10.44 1.83
C THR A 193 -8.15 -9.10 1.11
N ILE A 194 -9.19 -8.33 1.41
CA ILE A 194 -9.33 -6.95 0.94
C ILE A 194 -9.25 -6.05 2.16
N ASN A 195 -8.24 -5.19 2.21
CA ASN A 195 -8.06 -4.23 3.28
C ASN A 195 -8.04 -2.80 2.69
N ASN A 196 -8.98 -1.96 3.14
CA ASN A 196 -9.15 -0.58 2.62
C ASN A 196 -9.22 -0.50 1.08
N GLY A 197 -9.93 -1.46 0.44
CA GLY A 197 -10.06 -1.52 -1.02
C GLY A 197 -8.80 -2.03 -1.75
N THR A 198 -7.73 -2.35 -1.02
CA THR A 198 -6.51 -2.95 -1.58
C THR A 198 -6.52 -4.45 -1.32
N MET A 199 -6.30 -5.21 -2.39
CA MET A 199 -6.19 -6.65 -2.32
C MET A 199 -4.82 -7.08 -1.82
N GLN A 200 -4.81 -8.05 -0.89
CA GLN A 200 -3.61 -8.63 -0.30
C GLN A 200 -3.74 -10.15 -0.25
N LEU A 201 -2.62 -10.83 -0.42
CA LEU A 201 -2.49 -12.25 -0.17
C LEU A 201 -2.29 -12.45 1.33
N ALA A 202 -3.09 -13.32 1.93
CA ALA A 202 -2.87 -13.82 3.29
C ALA A 202 -1.93 -15.02 3.20
N LEU A 203 -0.82 -14.96 3.92
CA LEU A 203 0.22 -15.99 3.90
C LEU A 203 0.07 -16.94 5.09
N ALA A 204 0.55 -18.16 4.94
CA ALA A 204 0.47 -19.18 5.99
C ALA A 204 1.25 -18.81 7.26
N SER A 205 2.28 -17.98 7.14
CA SER A 205 3.00 -17.40 8.27
C SER A 205 2.18 -16.39 9.10
N GLY A 206 1.00 -15.99 8.60
CA GLY A 206 0.18 -14.89 9.16
C GLY A 206 0.52 -13.49 8.62
N ALA A 207 1.55 -13.37 7.78
CA ALA A 207 1.88 -12.12 7.10
C ALA A 207 0.93 -11.86 5.93
N THR A 208 0.95 -10.62 5.41
CA THR A 208 0.22 -10.25 4.20
C THR A 208 1.20 -9.68 3.17
N ALA A 209 0.95 -9.94 1.89
CA ALA A 209 1.71 -9.39 0.79
C ALA A 209 0.78 -8.82 -0.29
N ARG A 210 1.21 -7.79 -1.00
CA ARG A 210 0.50 -7.33 -2.19
C ARG A 210 0.79 -8.25 -3.35
N LEU A 211 -0.15 -8.33 -4.29
CA LEU A 211 0.06 -9.10 -5.52
C LEU A 211 1.29 -8.59 -6.32
N SER A 212 1.53 -7.28 -6.27
CA SER A 212 2.71 -6.63 -6.89
C SER A 212 4.04 -7.01 -6.25
N ASP A 213 4.02 -7.50 -5.01
CA ASP A 213 5.24 -7.80 -4.24
C ASP A 213 5.67 -9.26 -4.44
N VAL A 214 4.88 -10.06 -5.16
CA VAL A 214 5.20 -11.45 -5.49
C VAL A 214 6.31 -11.47 -6.55
N ALA A 215 7.48 -11.93 -6.16
CA ALA A 215 8.64 -12.03 -7.04
C ALA A 215 8.60 -13.28 -7.92
N SER A 216 8.09 -14.41 -7.39
CA SER A 216 7.91 -15.66 -8.13
C SER A 216 6.82 -16.54 -7.51
N ILE A 217 6.30 -17.46 -8.30
CA ILE A 217 5.28 -18.45 -7.89
C ILE A 217 5.83 -19.83 -8.21
N GLN A 218 5.65 -20.77 -7.25
CA GLN A 218 6.10 -22.17 -7.35
C GLN A 218 4.94 -23.13 -7.09
#